data_fb5c736b9812f52e8660b4b0314a5ad1
#
_entry.id   fb5c736b9812f52e8660b4b0314a5ad1
#
_cell.length_a   1.000
_cell.length_b   1.000
_cell.length_c   1.000
_cell.angle_alpha   90.00
_cell.angle_beta   90.00
_cell.angle_gamma   90.00
#
_symmetry.space_group_name_H-M   'P 1'
#
loop_
_entity.id
_entity.type
_entity.pdbx_description
1 polymer ?
#
loop_
_entity_poly.entity_id
_entity_poly.type
_entity_poly.pdbx_seq_one_letter_code
_entity_poly.pdbx_strand_id
1 'polypeptide(L)'
;MNKINIGDILDFTTEKSARKAIFKEGRLDTGLLLYAPGQTTPDHKHSDIDEVFYVISGEGTITINNEEMRLKEKDIIFSPHGETHGFNNTSSANWVVLQIKIRD
;
A
#
# COMPACT_ATOMS: atom_id res chain seq x y z
N MET A 1 -16.23 -14.78 -11.13
CA MET A 1 -16.78 -13.54 -10.55
C MET A 1 -15.69 -12.75 -9.87
N ASN A 2 -15.53 -11.49 -10.24
CA ASN A 2 -14.42 -10.66 -9.81
C ASN A 2 -14.84 -9.73 -8.67
N LYS A 3 -15.13 -10.33 -7.52
CA LYS A 3 -15.55 -9.58 -6.34
C LYS A 3 -14.88 -10.14 -5.10
N ILE A 4 -14.39 -9.26 -4.24
CA ILE A 4 -13.81 -9.64 -2.97
C ILE A 4 -14.23 -8.64 -1.89
N ASN A 5 -14.43 -9.13 -0.67
CA ASN A 5 -14.64 -8.27 0.49
C ASN A 5 -13.31 -8.16 1.24
N ILE A 6 -12.84 -6.95 1.42
CA ILE A 6 -11.55 -6.69 2.07
C ILE A 6 -11.51 -7.29 3.48
N GLY A 7 -12.62 -7.26 4.20
CA GLY A 7 -12.69 -7.83 5.53
C GLY A 7 -12.33 -9.31 5.60
N ASP A 8 -12.49 -10.04 4.49
CA ASP A 8 -12.22 -11.48 4.43
C ASP A 8 -10.73 -11.81 4.27
N ILE A 9 -9.89 -10.82 3.93
CA ILE A 9 -8.47 -11.04 3.66
C ILE A 9 -7.54 -10.28 4.60
N LEU A 10 -8.08 -9.66 5.65
CA LEU A 10 -7.24 -8.96 6.63
C LEU A 10 -6.43 -9.96 7.45
N ASP A 11 -5.13 -9.70 7.59
CA ASP A 11 -4.23 -10.55 8.36
C ASP A 11 -3.07 -9.71 8.88
N PHE A 12 -3.01 -9.51 10.20
CA PHE A 12 -1.96 -8.74 10.87
C PHE A 12 -1.09 -9.61 11.77
N THR A 13 -1.14 -10.94 11.59
CA THR A 13 -0.40 -11.89 12.43
C THR A 13 1.01 -12.17 11.94
N THR A 14 1.38 -11.67 10.77
CA THR A 14 2.71 -11.87 10.19
C THR A 14 3.74 -10.99 10.89
N GLU A 15 5.00 -11.44 10.94
CA GLU A 15 6.10 -10.68 11.56
C GLU A 15 6.41 -9.40 10.77
N LYS A 16 6.16 -9.40 9.48
CA LYS A 16 6.38 -8.27 8.58
C LYS A 16 5.07 -7.83 7.99
N SER A 17 5.08 -6.65 7.36
CA SER A 17 3.93 -6.20 6.57
C SER A 17 3.57 -7.26 5.53
N ALA A 18 2.29 -7.35 5.23
CA ALA A 18 1.79 -8.33 4.26
C ALA A 18 1.19 -7.62 3.05
N ARG A 19 1.26 -8.27 1.89
CA ARG A 19 0.52 -7.86 0.70
C ARG A 19 -0.41 -9.00 0.32
N LYS A 20 -1.70 -8.70 0.24
CA LYS A 20 -2.70 -9.65 -0.25
C LYS A 20 -3.08 -9.27 -1.67
N ALA A 21 -2.75 -10.12 -2.64
CA ALA A 21 -3.14 -9.88 -4.03
C ALA A 21 -4.66 -9.94 -4.16
N ILE A 22 -5.23 -9.02 -4.94
CA ILE A 22 -6.68 -8.96 -5.19
C ILE A 22 -6.95 -9.33 -6.64
N PHE A 23 -6.71 -8.41 -7.57
CA PHE A 23 -6.94 -8.65 -8.99
C PHE A 23 -5.65 -8.41 -9.77
N LYS A 24 -5.37 -9.31 -10.72
CA LYS A 24 -4.27 -9.14 -11.64
C LYS A 24 -4.72 -9.57 -13.02
N GLU A 25 -4.75 -8.63 -13.94
CA GLU A 25 -5.19 -8.85 -15.32
C GLU A 25 -4.46 -7.87 -16.23
N GLY A 26 -3.71 -8.40 -17.20
CA GLY A 26 -2.97 -7.57 -18.14
C GLY A 26 -2.00 -6.63 -17.41
N ARG A 27 -2.19 -5.34 -17.60
CA ARG A 27 -1.36 -4.29 -16.98
C ARG A 27 -1.79 -3.90 -15.58
N LEU A 28 -2.97 -4.37 -15.14
CA LEU A 28 -3.53 -4.05 -13.83
C LEU A 28 -3.10 -5.08 -12.79
N ASP A 29 -2.63 -4.60 -11.65
CA ASP A 29 -2.29 -5.45 -10.50
C ASP A 29 -2.71 -4.70 -9.24
N THR A 30 -3.72 -5.22 -8.55
CA THR A 30 -4.21 -4.61 -7.32
C THR A 30 -3.90 -5.49 -6.12
N GLY A 31 -3.64 -4.86 -5.00
CA GLY A 31 -3.33 -5.55 -3.76
C GLY A 31 -3.73 -4.75 -2.55
N LEU A 32 -3.73 -5.41 -1.42
CA LEU A 32 -3.99 -4.79 -0.14
C LEU A 32 -2.71 -4.86 0.68
N LEU A 33 -2.24 -3.70 1.14
CA LEU A 33 -1.07 -3.61 1.99
C LEU A 33 -1.54 -3.53 3.43
N LEU A 34 -0.97 -4.39 4.28
CA LEU A 34 -1.39 -4.55 5.67
C LEU A 34 -0.19 -4.32 6.58
N TYR A 35 -0.31 -3.35 7.47
CA TYR A 35 0.76 -2.99 8.41
C TYR A 35 0.23 -3.01 9.84
N ALA A 36 0.75 -3.90 10.67
CA ALA A 36 0.60 -3.78 12.12
C ALA A 36 1.53 -2.65 12.61
N PRO A 37 1.34 -2.12 13.83
CA PRO A 37 2.21 -1.07 14.35
C PRO A 37 3.70 -1.42 14.22
N GLY A 38 4.49 -0.47 13.70
CA GLY A 38 5.93 -0.63 13.53
C GLY A 38 6.37 -1.35 12.25
N GLN A 39 5.46 -1.92 11.50
CA GLN A 39 5.80 -2.61 10.25
C GLN A 39 6.04 -1.62 9.11
N THR A 40 6.94 -1.99 8.21
CA THR A 40 7.42 -1.10 7.15
C THR A 40 7.53 -1.82 5.81
N THR A 41 7.51 -1.02 4.74
CA THR A 41 8.02 -1.40 3.43
C THR A 41 9.17 -0.46 3.11
N PRO A 42 10.40 -0.97 2.93
CA PRO A 42 11.55 -0.11 2.62
C PRO A 42 11.36 0.67 1.33
N ASP A 43 12.04 1.80 1.22
CA ASP A 43 12.02 2.60 0.00
C ASP A 43 12.49 1.77 -1.19
N HIS A 44 11.73 1.85 -2.28
CA HIS A 44 12.04 1.18 -3.54
C HIS A 44 11.42 1.97 -4.68
N LYS A 45 11.83 1.65 -5.91
CA LYS A 45 11.23 2.29 -7.08
C LYS A 45 11.04 1.29 -8.21
N HIS A 46 10.08 1.59 -9.07
CA HIS A 46 9.80 0.84 -10.28
C HIS A 46 10.00 1.76 -11.47
N SER A 47 10.65 1.25 -12.52
CA SER A 47 10.89 2.04 -13.73
C SER A 47 9.70 2.06 -14.68
N ASP A 48 8.77 1.12 -14.51
CA ASP A 48 7.68 0.86 -15.47
C ASP A 48 6.31 0.68 -14.81
N ILE A 49 6.15 1.06 -13.55
CA ILE A 49 4.90 0.86 -12.81
C ILE A 49 4.47 2.17 -12.18
N ASP A 50 3.24 2.62 -12.52
CA ASP A 50 2.58 3.70 -11.80
C ASP A 50 1.70 3.10 -10.72
N GLU A 51 1.61 3.76 -9.56
CA GLU A 51 0.85 3.25 -8.43
C GLU A 51 -0.04 4.32 -7.83
N VAL A 52 -1.25 3.90 -7.44
CA VAL A 52 -2.16 4.70 -6.64
C VAL A 52 -2.35 3.97 -5.32
N PHE A 53 -2.29 4.71 -4.21
CA PHE A 53 -2.54 4.18 -2.88
C PHE A 53 -3.73 4.90 -2.26
N TYR A 54 -4.65 4.14 -1.70
CA TYR A 54 -5.83 4.66 -1.02
C TYR A 54 -5.91 4.04 0.37
N VAL A 55 -5.98 4.88 1.41
CA VAL A 55 -6.05 4.40 2.79
C VAL A 55 -7.48 4.02 3.14
N ILE A 56 -7.69 2.74 3.42
CA ILE A 56 -8.99 2.20 3.81
C ILE A 56 -9.23 2.42 5.29
N SER A 57 -8.22 2.16 6.13
CA SER A 57 -8.33 2.38 7.57
C SER A 57 -6.96 2.58 8.20
N GLY A 58 -6.95 3.26 9.33
CA GLY A 58 -5.71 3.55 10.05
C GLY A 58 -4.92 4.69 9.45
N GLU A 59 -3.68 4.83 9.89
CA GLU A 59 -2.77 5.88 9.43
C GLU A 59 -1.33 5.45 9.57
N GLY A 60 -0.46 6.06 8.78
CA GLY A 60 0.97 5.82 8.82
C GLY A 60 1.71 6.90 8.04
N THR A 61 2.96 6.63 7.74
CA THR A 61 3.83 7.55 7.02
C THR A 61 4.24 6.92 5.70
N ILE A 62 4.11 7.69 4.62
CA ILE A 62 4.67 7.33 3.31
C ILE A 62 5.82 8.27 3.00
N THR A 63 6.87 7.72 2.38
CA THR A 63 7.98 8.52 1.85
C THR A 63 7.99 8.39 0.33
N ILE A 64 7.97 9.53 -0.36
CA ILE A 64 8.08 9.57 -1.82
C ILE A 64 9.23 10.51 -2.17
N ASN A 65 10.26 10.01 -2.86
CA ASN A 65 11.45 10.77 -3.21
C ASN A 65 12.05 11.50 -2.01
N ASN A 66 12.18 10.80 -0.89
CA ASN A 66 12.70 11.32 0.37
C ASN A 66 11.81 12.38 1.04
N GLU A 67 10.63 12.63 0.52
CA GLU A 67 9.66 13.50 1.16
C GLU A 67 8.68 12.67 1.96
N GLU A 68 8.66 12.89 3.26
CA GLU A 68 7.81 12.14 4.19
C GLU A 68 6.48 12.85 4.39
N MET A 69 5.39 12.09 4.35
CA MET A 69 4.08 12.63 4.63
C MET A 69 3.21 11.62 5.36
N ARG A 70 2.29 12.13 6.17
CA ARG A 70 1.32 11.29 6.87
C ARG A 70 0.18 10.93 5.93
N LEU A 71 -0.24 9.67 6.00
CA LEU A 71 -1.31 9.14 5.15
C LEU A 71 -2.34 8.48 6.05
N LYS A 72 -3.54 9.06 6.09
CA LYS A 72 -4.62 8.61 6.98
C LYS A 72 -5.85 8.19 6.18
N GLU A 73 -6.84 7.68 6.90
CA GLU A 73 -8.07 7.17 6.30
C GLU A 73 -8.67 8.14 5.29
N LYS A 74 -9.01 7.62 4.12
CA LYS A 74 -9.56 8.32 2.95
C LYS A 74 -8.56 9.15 2.16
N ASP A 75 -7.30 9.22 2.57
CA ASP A 75 -6.27 9.84 1.73
C ASP A 75 -5.99 8.95 0.52
N ILE A 76 -5.73 9.60 -0.61
CA ILE A 76 -5.32 8.93 -1.83
C ILE A 76 -4.06 9.64 -2.36
N ILE A 77 -3.09 8.87 -2.82
CA ILE A 77 -1.83 9.41 -3.31
C ILE A 77 -1.37 8.69 -4.57
N PHE A 78 -0.74 9.40 -5.47
CA PHE A 78 -0.18 8.88 -6.71
C PHE A 78 1.34 8.85 -6.63
N SER A 79 1.92 7.70 -6.94
CA SER A 79 3.37 7.52 -7.05
C SER A 79 3.70 7.06 -8.48
N PRO A 80 4.14 7.97 -9.36
CA PRO A 80 4.49 7.61 -10.72
C PRO A 80 5.77 6.77 -10.78
N HIS A 81 5.97 6.08 -11.90
CA HIS A 81 7.19 5.33 -12.13
C HIS A 81 8.42 6.23 -11.98
N GLY A 82 9.54 5.66 -11.57
CA GLY A 82 10.79 6.38 -11.39
C GLY A 82 10.93 7.09 -10.04
N GLU A 83 9.87 7.24 -9.27
CA GLU A 83 9.94 7.80 -7.92
C GLU A 83 10.12 6.68 -6.88
N THR A 84 10.96 6.92 -5.88
CA THR A 84 11.07 6.00 -4.75
C THR A 84 9.89 6.20 -3.82
N HIS A 85 9.42 5.13 -3.22
CA HIS A 85 8.42 5.20 -2.16
C HIS A 85 8.61 4.08 -1.14
N GLY A 86 8.17 4.35 0.08
CA GLY A 86 8.20 3.38 1.17
C GLY A 86 7.12 3.71 2.19
N PHE A 87 6.85 2.77 3.08
CA PHE A 87 5.78 2.89 4.07
C PHE A 87 6.30 2.56 5.46
N ASN A 88 5.79 3.26 6.46
CA ASN A 88 6.08 2.98 7.85
C ASN A 88 4.84 3.22 8.70
N ASN A 89 4.33 2.17 9.33
CA ASN A 89 3.23 2.34 10.27
C ASN A 89 3.77 2.86 11.61
N THR A 90 3.76 4.18 11.75
CA THR A 90 4.22 4.87 12.94
C THR A 90 3.12 5.03 14.00
N SER A 91 1.91 4.51 13.73
CA SER A 91 0.79 4.59 14.64
C SER A 91 0.71 3.40 15.59
N SER A 92 -0.22 3.44 16.52
CA SER A 92 -0.47 2.35 17.46
C SER A 92 -1.59 1.40 17.01
N ALA A 93 -2.12 1.58 15.80
CA ALA A 93 -3.20 0.78 15.24
C ALA A 93 -2.80 0.15 13.90
N ASN A 94 -3.57 -0.83 13.45
CA ASN A 94 -3.35 -1.45 12.15
C ASN A 94 -3.67 -0.47 11.01
N TRP A 95 -2.93 -0.57 9.91
CA TRP A 95 -3.03 0.31 8.76
C TRP A 95 -3.30 -0.52 7.51
N VAL A 96 -4.37 -0.17 6.78
CA VAL A 96 -4.82 -0.91 5.60
C VAL A 96 -4.83 0.04 4.41
N VAL A 97 -4.02 -0.29 3.40
CA VAL A 97 -3.84 0.54 2.21
C VAL A 97 -4.16 -0.26 0.96
N LEU A 98 -5.06 0.25 0.13
CA LEU A 98 -5.33 -0.33 -1.19
C LEU A 98 -4.26 0.15 -2.16
N GLN A 99 -3.65 -0.79 -2.87
CA GLN A 99 -2.64 -0.54 -3.87
C GLN A 99 -3.18 -0.87 -5.25
N ILE A 100 -3.07 0.08 -6.17
CA ILE A 100 -3.43 -0.11 -7.57
C ILE A 100 -2.17 0.13 -8.40
N LYS A 101 -1.70 -0.91 -9.08
CA LYS A 101 -0.53 -0.82 -9.96
C LYS A 101 -0.96 -0.91 -11.40
N ILE A 102 -0.42 -0.02 -12.22
CA ILE A 102 -0.57 -0.07 -13.68
C ILE A 102 0.83 -0.17 -14.27
N ARG A 103 1.08 -1.27 -14.96
CA ARG A 103 2.37 -1.53 -15.60
C ARG A 103 2.34 -1.06 -17.05
N ASP A 104 3.38 -0.42 -17.49
CA ASP A 104 3.54 -0.06 -18.90
C ASP A 104 3.78 -1.27 -19.79
#